data_c7687e0311afefb5016850b4ac3eeb65
#
_entry.id   c7687e0311afefb5016850b4ac3eeb65
#
_cell.length_a   1.000
_cell.length_b   1.000
_cell.length_c   1.000
_cell.angle_alpha   90.00
_cell.angle_beta   90.00
_cell.angle_gamma   90.00
#
_symmetry.space_group_name_H-M   'P 1'
#
loop_
_entity.id
_entity.type
_entity.pdbx_description
1 polymer ?
#
loop_
_entity_poly.entity_id
_entity_poly.type
_entity_poly.pdbx_seq_one_letter_code
_entity_poly.pdbx_strand_id
1 'polypeptide(L)'
;PCKSFDDAVTIGNNVQYGLSASIYTQDVNRAFAAMRDMYTGIFYVNAPTIGAEVHLPFGGTKATGNGHREAGTAALDVFSEWKSVYVDFSGKLQRAQIDTAEL
;
A
#
# COMPACT_ATOMS: atom_id res chain seq x y z
N PRO A 1 -17.42 22.16 3.90
CA PRO A 1 -16.31 23.04 4.29
C PRO A 1 -15.59 22.47 5.50
N CYS A 2 -14.25 22.39 5.48
CA CYS A 2 -13.43 22.02 6.62
C CYS A 2 -12.93 23.28 7.34
N LYS A 3 -12.63 23.14 8.64
CA LYS A 3 -12.18 24.24 9.50
C LYS A 3 -10.67 24.30 9.64
N SER A 4 -10.00 23.16 9.42
CA SER A 4 -8.55 23.03 9.55
C SER A 4 -8.04 21.95 8.59
N PHE A 5 -6.72 21.81 8.48
CA PHE A 5 -6.10 20.69 7.75
C PHE A 5 -6.47 19.34 8.34
N ASP A 6 -6.40 19.18 9.66
CA ASP A 6 -6.74 17.93 10.34
C ASP A 6 -8.21 17.54 10.17
N ASP A 7 -9.10 18.54 10.19
CA ASP A 7 -10.52 18.36 9.91
C ASP A 7 -10.72 17.88 8.45
N ALA A 8 -10.00 18.45 7.50
CA ALA A 8 -10.04 18.02 6.10
C ALA A 8 -9.59 16.57 5.92
N VAL A 9 -8.50 16.15 6.57
CA VAL A 9 -8.02 14.75 6.57
C VAL A 9 -9.05 13.83 7.21
N THR A 10 -9.62 14.23 8.34
CA THR A 10 -10.65 13.45 9.04
C THR A 10 -11.89 13.25 8.15
N ILE A 11 -12.39 14.33 7.53
CA ILE A 11 -13.54 14.27 6.62
C ILE A 11 -13.21 13.39 5.41
N GLY A 12 -12.04 13.57 4.80
CA GLY A 12 -11.59 12.80 3.64
C GLY A 12 -11.45 11.30 3.93
N ASN A 13 -11.05 10.95 5.15
CA ASN A 13 -10.93 9.56 5.58
C ASN A 13 -12.27 8.96 6.04
N ASN A 14 -13.25 9.77 6.42
CA ASN A 14 -14.54 9.31 6.93
C ASN A 14 -15.54 8.99 5.81
N VAL A 15 -15.08 8.23 4.81
CA VAL A 15 -15.90 7.72 3.70
C VAL A 15 -15.60 6.23 3.51
N GLN A 16 -16.56 5.49 2.94
CA GLN A 16 -16.40 4.05 2.72
C GLN A 16 -15.44 3.70 1.59
N TYR A 17 -15.06 4.65 0.76
CA TYR A 17 -14.18 4.46 -0.40
C TYR A 17 -12.80 5.04 -0.16
N GLY A 18 -11.79 4.52 -0.85
CA GLY A 18 -10.41 4.95 -0.71
C GLY A 18 -9.57 4.64 -1.95
N LEU A 19 -10.07 4.96 -3.17
CA LEU A 19 -9.30 4.73 -4.39
C LEU A 19 -8.18 5.76 -4.49
N SER A 20 -8.54 7.04 -4.56
CA SER A 20 -7.57 8.11 -4.74
C SER A 20 -7.97 9.38 -4.00
N ALA A 21 -6.96 10.15 -3.63
CA ALA A 21 -7.13 11.51 -3.09
C ALA A 21 -6.07 12.45 -3.65
N SER A 22 -6.33 13.74 -3.55
CA SER A 22 -5.40 14.79 -3.98
C SER A 22 -5.40 15.94 -2.98
N ILE A 23 -4.21 16.54 -2.82
CA ILE A 23 -4.04 17.82 -2.13
C ILE A 23 -3.40 18.82 -3.07
N TYR A 24 -3.91 20.05 -3.04
CA TYR A 24 -3.28 21.21 -3.69
C TYR A 24 -2.73 22.13 -2.62
N THR A 25 -1.41 22.26 -2.55
CA THR A 25 -0.73 23.06 -1.54
C THR A 25 0.66 23.50 -1.99
N GLN A 26 1.11 24.64 -1.52
CA GLN A 26 2.50 25.11 -1.62
C GLN A 26 3.32 24.78 -0.37
N ASP A 27 2.67 24.32 0.69
CA ASP A 27 3.30 23.94 1.96
C ASP A 27 3.75 22.49 1.89
N VAL A 28 5.06 22.27 1.83
CA VAL A 28 5.66 20.93 1.76
C VAL A 28 5.32 20.08 2.98
N ASN A 29 5.23 20.68 4.18
CA ASN A 29 4.88 19.93 5.40
C ASN A 29 3.45 19.40 5.34
N ARG A 30 2.52 20.19 4.83
CA ARG A 30 1.12 19.76 4.60
C ARG A 30 1.03 18.68 3.54
N ALA A 31 1.83 18.77 2.47
CA ALA A 31 1.87 17.74 1.46
C ALA A 31 2.30 16.38 2.05
N PHE A 32 3.40 16.35 2.81
CA PHE A 32 3.88 15.12 3.45
C PHE A 32 2.94 14.62 4.55
N ALA A 33 2.36 15.51 5.35
CA ALA A 33 1.37 15.12 6.35
C ALA A 33 0.13 14.49 5.68
N ALA A 34 -0.38 15.08 4.61
CA ALA A 34 -1.51 14.51 3.87
C ALA A 34 -1.16 13.14 3.24
N MET A 35 0.04 12.99 2.67
CA MET A 35 0.51 11.70 2.14
C MET A 35 0.54 10.61 3.20
N ARG A 36 0.93 10.94 4.43
CA ARG A 36 0.97 10.01 5.56
C ARG A 36 -0.44 9.67 6.08
N ASP A 37 -1.30 10.69 6.20
CA ASP A 37 -2.52 10.61 7.01
C ASP A 37 -3.77 10.30 6.18
N MET A 38 -3.75 10.50 4.85
CA MET A 38 -4.84 10.12 3.96
C MET A 38 -4.82 8.62 3.67
N TYR A 39 -5.91 7.94 3.98
CA TYR A 39 -6.05 6.50 3.79
C TYR A 39 -6.67 6.18 2.43
N THR A 40 -5.85 6.25 1.39
CA THR A 40 -6.21 5.92 0.01
C THR A 40 -5.15 5.06 -0.66
N GLY A 41 -5.50 4.36 -1.73
CA GLY A 41 -4.56 3.55 -2.48
C GLY A 41 -3.62 4.37 -3.36
N ILE A 42 -4.10 5.52 -3.84
CA ILE A 42 -3.35 6.44 -4.70
C ILE A 42 -3.47 7.84 -4.11
N PHE A 43 -2.37 8.56 -4.03
CA PHE A 43 -2.36 9.92 -3.51
C PHE A 43 -1.62 10.87 -4.44
N TYR A 44 -2.22 12.00 -4.71
CA TYR A 44 -1.66 13.03 -5.60
C TYR A 44 -1.35 14.31 -4.83
N VAL A 45 -0.27 14.96 -5.19
CA VAL A 45 0.08 16.30 -4.71
C VAL A 45 0.15 17.23 -5.92
N ASN A 46 -0.65 18.29 -5.88
CA ASN A 46 -0.75 19.30 -6.94
C ASN A 46 -1.10 18.73 -8.33
N ALA A 47 -1.80 17.60 -8.34
CA ALA A 47 -2.31 16.96 -9.54
C ALA A 47 -3.73 16.44 -9.31
N PRO A 48 -4.56 16.35 -10.34
CA PRO A 48 -5.91 15.79 -10.20
C PRO A 48 -5.86 14.28 -9.96
N THR A 49 -6.97 13.72 -9.47
CA THR A 49 -7.12 12.27 -9.20
C THR A 49 -7.38 11.43 -10.47
N ILE A 50 -7.19 12.00 -11.64
CA ILE A 50 -7.31 11.34 -12.94
C ILE A 50 -5.92 11.09 -13.52
N GLY A 51 -5.75 10.00 -14.24
CA GLY A 51 -4.49 9.69 -14.91
C GLY A 51 -3.56 8.84 -14.04
N ALA A 52 -3.94 7.59 -13.80
CA ALA A 52 -3.03 6.62 -13.18
C ALA A 52 -1.91 6.23 -14.16
N GLU A 53 -0.69 6.17 -13.65
CA GLU A 53 0.49 5.78 -14.42
C GLU A 53 0.66 4.25 -14.38
N VAL A 54 0.84 3.62 -15.54
CA VAL A 54 0.91 2.17 -15.69
C VAL A 54 2.08 1.50 -14.95
N HIS A 55 3.14 2.26 -14.65
CA HIS A 55 4.30 1.76 -13.91
C HIS A 55 4.13 1.78 -12.38
N LEU A 56 3.07 2.39 -11.89
CA LEU A 56 2.76 2.45 -10.45
C LEU A 56 1.63 1.48 -10.11
N PRO A 57 1.69 0.84 -8.93
CA PRO A 57 0.61 -0.02 -8.46
C PRO A 57 -0.72 0.73 -8.36
N PHE A 58 -1.76 0.19 -8.97
CA PHE A 58 -3.09 0.76 -8.98
C PHE A 58 -4.06 -0.06 -8.13
N GLY A 59 -4.80 0.59 -7.27
CA GLY A 59 -5.85 -0.03 -6.47
C GLY A 59 -6.17 0.79 -5.24
N GLY A 60 -7.35 0.56 -4.67
CA GLY A 60 -7.88 1.30 -3.54
C GLY A 60 -7.75 0.59 -2.21
N THR A 61 -8.12 1.31 -1.18
CA THR A 61 -8.35 0.83 0.18
C THR A 61 -9.85 0.75 0.46
N LYS A 62 -10.25 0.28 1.63
CA LYS A 62 -11.65 0.20 2.07
C LYS A 62 -12.50 -0.56 1.04
N ALA A 63 -13.70 -0.06 0.72
CA ALA A 63 -14.62 -0.70 -0.21
C ALA A 63 -14.23 -0.55 -1.71
N THR A 64 -13.11 0.08 -2.02
CA THR A 64 -12.61 0.21 -3.40
C THR A 64 -11.48 -0.76 -3.74
N GLY A 65 -11.16 -1.71 -2.88
CA GLY A 65 -10.11 -2.68 -3.14
C GLY A 65 -10.29 -3.96 -2.36
N ASN A 66 -9.63 -5.01 -2.82
CA ASN A 66 -9.59 -6.33 -2.19
C ASN A 66 -8.23 -6.61 -1.52
N GLY A 67 -7.38 -5.59 -1.37
CA GLY A 67 -6.03 -5.70 -0.83
C GLY A 67 -4.93 -5.85 -1.89
N HIS A 68 -5.28 -6.26 -3.10
CA HIS A 68 -4.33 -6.36 -4.21
C HIS A 68 -4.15 -5.03 -4.93
N ARG A 69 -3.06 -4.93 -5.65
CA ARG A 69 -2.76 -3.84 -6.58
C ARG A 69 -2.49 -4.41 -7.95
N GLU A 70 -3.02 -3.76 -8.98
CA GLU A 70 -2.69 -4.05 -10.37
C GLU A 70 -1.74 -2.99 -10.92
N ALA A 71 -1.22 -3.20 -12.11
CA ALA A 71 -0.21 -2.38 -12.77
C ALA A 71 1.16 -2.34 -12.04
N GLY A 72 2.15 -1.78 -12.72
CA GLY A 72 3.53 -1.82 -12.25
C GLY A 72 4.01 -3.24 -11.96
N THR A 73 4.98 -3.37 -11.09
CA THR A 73 5.52 -4.68 -10.66
C THR A 73 4.50 -5.48 -9.84
N ALA A 74 3.51 -4.83 -9.22
CA ALA A 74 2.46 -5.50 -8.45
C ALA A 74 1.58 -6.41 -9.34
N ALA A 75 1.51 -6.14 -10.65
CA ALA A 75 0.77 -7.00 -11.59
C ALA A 75 1.35 -8.43 -11.66
N LEU A 76 2.64 -8.60 -11.39
CA LEU A 76 3.26 -9.93 -11.41
C LEU A 76 2.67 -10.85 -10.35
N ASP A 77 2.33 -10.33 -9.17
CA ASP A 77 1.75 -11.11 -8.09
C ASP A 77 0.32 -11.60 -8.43
N VAL A 78 -0.40 -10.86 -9.28
CA VAL A 78 -1.75 -11.23 -9.72
C VAL A 78 -1.74 -12.42 -10.67
N PHE A 79 -0.69 -12.54 -11.51
CA PHE A 79 -0.59 -13.54 -12.59
C PHE A 79 0.42 -14.66 -12.29
N SER A 80 0.95 -14.73 -11.07
CA SER A 80 1.93 -15.72 -10.67
C SER A 80 1.65 -16.27 -9.28
N GLU A 81 2.21 -17.45 -9.02
CA GLU A 81 2.19 -18.08 -7.70
C GLU A 81 3.61 -18.28 -7.19
N TRP A 82 3.83 -17.97 -5.93
CA TRP A 82 5.11 -18.21 -5.28
C TRP A 82 5.30 -19.70 -4.97
N LYS A 83 6.45 -20.26 -5.36
CA LYS A 83 6.90 -21.57 -4.94
C LYS A 83 8.23 -21.45 -4.22
N SER A 84 8.26 -21.78 -2.94
CA SER A 84 9.50 -21.91 -2.19
C SER A 84 10.12 -23.27 -2.44
N VAL A 85 11.39 -23.30 -2.86
CA VAL A 85 12.13 -24.53 -3.12
C VAL A 85 13.36 -24.54 -2.22
N TYR A 86 13.46 -25.58 -1.41
CA TYR A 86 14.60 -25.83 -0.56
C TYR A 86 15.32 -27.07 -1.11
N VAL A 87 16.63 -26.94 -1.34
CA VAL A 87 17.45 -28.06 -1.84
C VAL A 87 18.56 -28.30 -0.81
N ASP A 88 18.52 -29.47 -0.19
CA ASP A 88 19.52 -29.89 0.79
C ASP A 88 20.41 -31.01 0.21
N PHE A 89 21.69 -30.77 0.15
CA PHE A 89 22.70 -31.72 -0.26
C PHE A 89 23.53 -32.28 0.91
N SER A 90 23.18 -31.92 2.14
CA SER A 90 23.97 -32.28 3.35
C SER A 90 23.89 -33.77 3.69
N GLY A 91 22.84 -34.44 3.24
CA GLY A 91 22.52 -35.83 3.65
C GLY A 91 22.14 -35.98 5.12
N LYS A 92 21.91 -34.85 5.80
CA LYS A 92 21.51 -34.76 7.22
C LYS A 92 20.20 -34.04 7.32
N LEU A 93 19.35 -34.50 8.25
CA LEU A 93 18.10 -33.75 8.54
C LEU A 93 18.40 -32.37 9.08
N GLN A 94 18.04 -31.33 8.34
CA GLN A 94 18.09 -29.96 8.84
C GLN A 94 17.01 -29.79 9.91
N ARG A 95 17.43 -29.51 11.13
CA ARG A 95 16.52 -29.14 12.23
C ARG A 95 16.34 -27.62 12.21
N ALA A 96 15.58 -27.11 11.22
CA ALA A 96 15.22 -25.70 11.23
C ALA A 96 14.24 -25.45 12.37
N GLN A 97 14.57 -24.50 13.24
CA GLN A 97 13.68 -23.93 14.29
C GLN A 97 13.22 -24.89 15.41
N ILE A 98 13.87 -26.01 15.63
CA ILE A 98 13.63 -26.79 16.83
C ILE A 98 14.78 -26.49 17.78
N ASP A 99 14.58 -25.58 18.72
CA ASP A 99 15.43 -25.45 19.88
C ASP A 99 15.35 -26.75 20.67
N THR A 100 16.37 -27.59 20.54
CA THR A 100 16.61 -28.63 21.52
C THR A 100 17.09 -27.95 22.77
N ALA A 101 16.18 -27.60 23.69
CA ALA A 101 16.59 -27.42 25.06
C ALA A 101 17.34 -28.69 25.44
N GLU A 102 18.62 -28.56 25.74
CA GLU A 102 19.37 -29.66 26.33
C GLU A 102 18.68 -30.00 27.66
N LEU A 103 18.19 -31.23 27.74
CA LEU A 103 17.76 -31.85 28.98
C LEU A 103 19.02 -32.24 29.77
#